data_57cee6500b34f46328197b3975cfe2b3
#
_entry.id   57cee6500b34f46328197b3975cfe2b3
#
_cell.length_a   1.000
_cell.length_b   1.000
_cell.length_c   1.000
_cell.angle_alpha   90.00
_cell.angle_beta   90.00
_cell.angle_gamma   90.00
#
_symmetry.space_group_name_H-M   'P 1'
#
loop_
_entity.id
_entity.type
_entity.pdbx_description
1 polymer ?
#
loop_
_entity_poly.entity_id
_entity_poly.type
_entity_poly.pdbx_seq_one_letter_code
_entity_poly.pdbx_strand_id
1 'polypeptide(L)'
;MQEPPLRIAMWSGPRNISTAMMRSFGARADTAVFDEPFYAAYLVQTGLVHPMREKVIASQPNDWRDVVKGLLGPVPGGKPVWYQKHMTHHMIPAFGRDWLGQVRNAFLIRDPAAVLASYVAKRGEVTLADIGIVQQRELFEQEADRLGRAPPVVEGADIFAAPSRMLASLCAALGIAYDESMLRWTPGRRESDGVWAPAWYDAVERSTGFEAPAPREAVMPSGELRRIADAARPHYEALVKHKLM
;
A
#
# COMPACT_ATOMS: atom_id res chain seq x y z
N MET A 1 -27.28 -9.83 15.40
CA MET A 1 -26.02 -10.44 14.92
C MET A 1 -25.12 -9.29 14.53
N GLN A 2 -23.87 -9.23 15.01
CA GLN A 2 -22.92 -8.22 14.52
C GLN A 2 -22.58 -8.52 13.07
N GLU A 3 -22.56 -7.49 12.23
CA GLU A 3 -22.09 -7.64 10.86
C GLU A 3 -20.62 -8.11 10.84
N PRO A 4 -20.23 -8.95 9.87
CA PRO A 4 -18.85 -9.38 9.76
C PRO A 4 -17.93 -8.17 9.54
N PRO A 5 -16.72 -8.16 10.13
CA PRO A 5 -15.83 -7.03 9.99
C PRO A 5 -15.39 -6.84 8.54
N LEU A 6 -15.32 -5.58 8.12
CA LEU A 6 -14.82 -5.21 6.80
C LEU A 6 -13.30 -5.27 6.79
N ARG A 7 -12.74 -6.11 5.93
CA ARG A 7 -11.30 -6.19 5.66
C ARG A 7 -10.97 -5.43 4.39
N ILE A 8 -10.08 -4.47 4.47
CA ILE A 8 -9.64 -3.63 3.34
C ILE A 8 -8.19 -4.00 3.03
N ALA A 9 -7.94 -4.52 1.85
CA ALA A 9 -6.60 -4.72 1.32
C ALA A 9 -6.23 -3.51 0.45
N MET A 10 -5.37 -2.63 0.97
CA MET A 10 -4.86 -1.46 0.24
C MET A 10 -3.55 -1.83 -0.44
N TRP A 11 -3.59 -1.98 -1.74
CA TRP A 11 -2.48 -2.36 -2.60
C TRP A 11 -1.68 -1.15 -3.08
N SER A 12 -0.38 -1.14 -2.86
CA SER A 12 0.50 -0.04 -3.25
C SER A 12 1.87 -0.55 -3.69
N GLY A 13 2.47 0.11 -4.66
CA GLY A 13 3.92 0.03 -4.88
C GLY A 13 4.70 0.75 -3.76
N PRO A 14 6.02 0.54 -3.68
CA PRO A 14 6.87 1.22 -2.72
C PRO A 14 6.97 2.73 -3.02
N ARG A 15 7.49 3.49 -2.05
CA ARG A 15 7.72 4.94 -2.20
C ARG A 15 6.48 5.74 -2.60
N ASN A 16 5.34 5.23 -2.24
CA ASN A 16 4.06 5.90 -2.27
C ASN A 16 3.69 6.36 -0.84
N ILE A 17 2.55 6.95 -0.63
CA ILE A 17 2.07 7.41 0.68
C ILE A 17 1.35 6.32 1.49
N SER A 18 1.59 5.05 1.20
CA SER A 18 0.87 3.92 1.80
C SER A 18 0.94 3.88 3.33
N THR A 19 2.08 4.28 3.92
CA THR A 19 2.19 4.37 5.38
C THR A 19 1.43 5.57 5.95
N ALA A 20 1.39 6.72 5.26
CA ALA A 20 0.53 7.84 5.65
C ALA A 20 -0.95 7.46 5.56
N MET A 21 -1.34 6.68 4.54
CA MET A 21 -2.69 6.11 4.45
C MET A 21 -2.98 5.17 5.63
N MET A 22 -2.03 4.33 6.02
CA MET A 22 -2.18 3.47 7.19
C MET A 22 -2.33 4.30 8.48
N ARG A 23 -1.58 5.41 8.63
CA ARG A 23 -1.77 6.36 9.74
C ARG A 23 -3.16 6.97 9.75
N SER A 24 -3.64 7.40 8.58
CA SER A 24 -4.97 7.97 8.36
C SER A 24 -6.08 7.00 8.80
N PHE A 25 -6.05 5.76 8.31
CA PHE A 25 -7.02 4.75 8.74
C PHE A 25 -6.86 4.36 10.21
N GLY A 26 -5.64 4.30 10.73
CA GLY A 26 -5.37 4.02 12.15
C GLY A 26 -5.74 5.15 13.12
N ALA A 27 -6.03 6.36 12.63
CA ALA A 27 -6.56 7.46 13.44
C ALA A 27 -8.06 7.30 13.76
N ARG A 28 -8.78 6.48 13.00
CA ARG A 28 -10.19 6.17 13.25
C ARG A 28 -10.34 5.28 14.49
N ALA A 29 -11.32 5.57 15.31
CA ALA A 29 -11.60 4.78 16.51
C ALA A 29 -12.12 3.36 16.21
N ASP A 30 -12.74 3.16 15.04
CA ASP A 30 -13.36 1.91 14.58
C ASP A 30 -12.44 1.00 13.75
N THR A 31 -11.19 1.39 13.52
CA THR A 31 -10.30 0.70 12.57
C THR A 31 -9.08 0.12 13.26
N ALA A 32 -8.77 -1.14 12.96
CA ALA A 32 -7.45 -1.76 13.19
C ALA A 32 -6.62 -1.66 11.93
N VAL A 33 -5.30 -1.61 12.05
CA VAL A 33 -4.38 -1.55 10.91
C VAL A 33 -3.37 -2.69 10.97
N PHE A 34 -2.87 -3.11 9.80
CA PHE A 34 -1.83 -4.12 9.68
C PHE A 34 -0.84 -3.74 8.57
N ASP A 35 0.45 -3.83 8.86
CA ASP A 35 1.53 -3.35 8.01
C ASP A 35 2.21 -4.51 7.27
N GLU A 36 2.21 -4.48 5.95
CA GLU A 36 2.92 -5.34 5.00
C GLU A 36 2.96 -6.84 5.38
N PRO A 37 1.81 -7.52 5.50
CA PRO A 37 1.73 -8.87 6.06
C PRO A 37 2.53 -9.95 5.31
N PHE A 38 2.79 -9.76 4.00
CA PHE A 38 3.51 -10.72 3.18
C PHE A 38 5.03 -10.51 3.13
N TYR A 39 5.58 -9.54 3.87
CA TYR A 39 6.98 -9.18 3.70
C TYR A 39 7.94 -10.32 4.05
N ALA A 40 7.74 -10.99 5.18
CA ALA A 40 8.59 -12.13 5.57
C ALA A 40 8.48 -13.29 4.58
N ALA A 41 7.26 -13.69 4.19
CA ALA A 41 7.04 -14.74 3.21
C ALA A 41 7.70 -14.41 1.86
N TYR A 42 7.60 -13.16 1.41
CA TYR A 42 8.27 -12.65 0.21
C TYR A 42 9.79 -12.80 0.29
N LEU A 43 10.41 -12.35 1.39
CA LEU A 43 11.86 -12.43 1.57
C LEU A 43 12.37 -13.88 1.68
N VAL A 44 11.61 -14.77 2.29
CA VAL A 44 11.94 -16.19 2.35
C VAL A 44 11.87 -16.83 0.96
N GLN A 45 10.79 -16.58 0.23
CA GLN A 45 10.54 -17.19 -1.07
C GLN A 45 11.50 -16.70 -2.16
N THR A 46 11.88 -15.41 -2.11
CA THR A 46 12.76 -14.80 -3.14
C THR A 46 14.23 -14.86 -2.81
N GLY A 47 14.59 -14.99 -1.54
CA GLY A 47 15.98 -14.91 -1.09
C GLY A 47 16.60 -13.50 -1.16
N LEU A 48 15.81 -12.48 -1.50
CA LEU A 48 16.30 -11.10 -1.66
C LEU A 48 16.86 -10.54 -0.36
N VAL A 49 17.93 -9.76 -0.50
CA VAL A 49 18.56 -9.06 0.63
C VAL A 49 17.96 -7.66 0.75
N HIS A 50 17.12 -7.48 1.77
CA HIS A 50 16.54 -6.20 2.14
C HIS A 50 17.09 -5.72 3.49
N PRO A 51 17.05 -4.41 3.79
CA PRO A 51 17.40 -3.91 5.12
C PRO A 51 16.59 -4.65 6.20
N MET A 52 17.27 -5.05 7.27
CA MET A 52 16.67 -5.77 8.42
C MET A 52 16.03 -7.13 8.07
N ARG A 53 16.43 -7.77 6.98
CA ARG A 53 15.87 -9.04 6.46
C ARG A 53 15.59 -10.07 7.57
N GLU A 54 16.57 -10.39 8.37
CA GLU A 54 16.44 -11.42 9.42
C GLU A 54 15.40 -11.04 10.48
N LYS A 55 15.34 -9.75 10.85
CA LYS A 55 14.32 -9.26 11.78
C LYS A 55 12.91 -9.33 11.17
N VAL A 56 12.79 -9.02 9.89
CA VAL A 56 11.50 -9.13 9.16
C VAL A 56 11.04 -10.58 9.15
N ILE A 57 11.91 -11.52 8.76
CA ILE A 57 11.61 -12.95 8.71
C ILE A 57 11.20 -13.50 10.08
N ALA A 58 11.84 -13.04 11.14
CA ALA A 58 11.52 -13.47 12.51
C ALA A 58 10.23 -12.84 13.07
N SER A 59 9.70 -11.78 12.45
CA SER A 59 8.57 -11.00 13.00
C SER A 59 7.20 -11.40 12.43
N GLN A 60 7.15 -12.19 11.38
CA GLN A 60 5.92 -12.54 10.67
C GLN A 60 5.93 -14.02 10.25
N PRO A 61 4.75 -14.61 9.93
CA PRO A 61 4.68 -15.91 9.29
C PRO A 61 5.44 -15.95 7.95
N ASN A 62 6.16 -17.04 7.70
CA ASN A 62 7.00 -17.23 6.52
C ASN A 62 6.30 -17.99 5.39
N ASP A 63 5.24 -18.74 5.71
CA ASP A 63 4.35 -19.35 4.70
C ASP A 63 3.22 -18.38 4.38
N TRP A 64 3.04 -18.06 3.11
CA TRP A 64 1.98 -17.16 2.66
C TRP A 64 0.57 -17.65 3.02
N ARG A 65 0.36 -18.97 3.18
CA ARG A 65 -0.93 -19.56 3.59
C ARG A 65 -1.26 -19.19 5.04
N ASP A 66 -0.26 -19.20 5.92
CA ASP A 66 -0.43 -18.78 7.31
C ASP A 66 -0.66 -17.26 7.38
N VAL A 67 -0.01 -16.47 6.51
CA VAL A 67 -0.31 -15.04 6.36
C VAL A 67 -1.79 -14.85 6.00
N VAL A 68 -2.27 -15.52 4.97
CA VAL A 68 -3.69 -15.44 4.53
C VAL A 68 -4.65 -15.85 5.65
N LYS A 69 -4.36 -16.96 6.34
CA LYS A 69 -5.17 -17.41 7.48
C LYS A 69 -5.24 -16.33 8.57
N GLY A 70 -4.13 -15.64 8.84
CA GLY A 70 -4.09 -14.52 9.76
C GLY A 70 -4.94 -13.34 9.28
N LEU A 71 -4.82 -12.94 8.00
CA LEU A 71 -5.55 -11.83 7.39
C LEU A 71 -7.08 -12.02 7.36
N LEU A 72 -7.53 -13.25 7.29
CA LEU A 72 -8.95 -13.61 7.31
C LEU A 72 -9.46 -13.97 8.72
N GLY A 73 -8.56 -14.05 9.69
CA GLY A 73 -8.85 -14.36 11.08
C GLY A 73 -9.53 -13.23 11.86
N PRO A 74 -9.56 -13.34 13.20
CA PRO A 74 -10.14 -12.31 14.06
C PRO A 74 -9.46 -10.96 13.89
N VAL A 75 -10.26 -9.89 13.85
CA VAL A 75 -9.73 -8.52 13.74
C VAL A 75 -9.16 -8.07 15.09
N PRO A 76 -7.96 -7.48 15.11
CA PRO A 76 -7.38 -6.96 16.34
C PRO A 76 -8.31 -6.00 17.08
N GLY A 77 -8.47 -6.20 18.38
CA GLY A 77 -9.35 -5.40 19.21
C GLY A 77 -10.84 -5.50 18.88
N GLY A 78 -11.27 -6.49 18.08
CA GLY A 78 -12.68 -6.67 17.69
C GLY A 78 -13.23 -5.49 16.88
N LYS A 79 -12.39 -4.71 16.22
CA LYS A 79 -12.81 -3.53 15.44
C LYS A 79 -13.63 -3.93 14.21
N PRO A 80 -14.65 -3.13 13.82
CA PRO A 80 -15.48 -3.40 12.64
C PRO A 80 -14.73 -3.22 11.31
N VAL A 81 -13.65 -2.45 11.28
CA VAL A 81 -12.83 -2.24 10.08
C VAL A 81 -11.39 -2.70 10.32
N TRP A 82 -10.84 -3.43 9.36
CA TRP A 82 -9.44 -3.83 9.37
C TRP A 82 -8.74 -3.39 8.08
N TYR A 83 -7.94 -2.34 8.17
CA TYR A 83 -7.12 -1.84 7.09
C TYR A 83 -5.77 -2.59 7.03
N GLN A 84 -5.51 -3.27 5.94
CA GLN A 84 -4.31 -4.04 5.68
C GLN A 84 -3.50 -3.32 4.58
N LYS A 85 -2.33 -2.81 4.93
CA LYS A 85 -1.41 -2.21 3.97
C LYS A 85 -0.62 -3.29 3.26
N HIS A 86 -0.81 -3.44 1.97
CA HIS A 86 -0.13 -4.44 1.14
C HIS A 86 0.83 -3.78 0.16
N MET A 87 2.01 -4.41 -0.01
CA MET A 87 2.94 -4.05 -1.06
C MET A 87 2.77 -4.99 -2.25
N THR A 88 2.51 -4.43 -3.42
CA THR A 88 2.17 -5.23 -4.61
C THR A 88 3.29 -6.15 -5.06
N HIS A 89 4.55 -5.71 -4.94
CA HIS A 89 5.72 -6.55 -5.26
C HIS A 89 5.92 -7.74 -4.31
N HIS A 90 5.26 -7.75 -3.14
CA HIS A 90 5.26 -8.94 -2.27
C HIS A 90 4.31 -10.04 -2.77
N MET A 91 3.36 -9.72 -3.65
CA MET A 91 2.45 -10.69 -4.26
C MET A 91 3.06 -11.32 -5.51
N ILE A 92 4.04 -12.19 -5.27
CA ILE A 92 4.70 -12.95 -6.33
C ILE A 92 3.80 -14.05 -6.89
N PRO A 93 4.05 -14.57 -8.11
CA PRO A 93 3.22 -15.61 -8.73
C PRO A 93 3.07 -16.90 -7.92
N ALA A 94 4.04 -17.21 -7.04
CA ALA A 94 3.98 -18.39 -6.17
C ALA A 94 2.94 -18.28 -5.05
N PHE A 95 2.38 -17.10 -4.77
CA PHE A 95 1.38 -16.88 -3.73
C PHE A 95 -0.02 -16.95 -4.33
N GLY A 96 -0.88 -17.79 -3.73
CA GLY A 96 -2.27 -17.90 -4.15
C GLY A 96 -3.06 -16.60 -3.90
N ARG A 97 -4.03 -16.31 -4.79
CA ARG A 97 -4.81 -15.07 -4.79
C ARG A 97 -6.31 -15.28 -4.52
N ASP A 98 -6.77 -16.50 -4.25
CA ASP A 98 -8.20 -16.83 -4.06
C ASP A 98 -8.83 -16.09 -2.86
N TRP A 99 -8.03 -15.74 -1.86
CA TRP A 99 -8.45 -15.01 -0.68
C TRP A 99 -8.85 -13.56 -0.98
N LEU A 100 -8.41 -12.98 -2.10
CA LEU A 100 -8.75 -11.61 -2.51
C LEU A 100 -10.26 -11.37 -2.58
N GLY A 101 -11.02 -12.41 -2.93
CA GLY A 101 -12.49 -12.36 -2.94
C GLY A 101 -13.14 -12.18 -1.56
N GLN A 102 -12.40 -12.37 -0.47
CA GLN A 102 -12.90 -12.27 0.91
C GLN A 102 -12.56 -10.93 1.59
N VAL A 103 -11.88 -10.04 0.85
CA VAL A 103 -11.52 -8.70 1.32
C VAL A 103 -11.97 -7.64 0.31
N ARG A 104 -12.05 -6.40 0.72
CA ARG A 104 -12.30 -5.28 -0.18
C ARG A 104 -11.00 -4.69 -0.66
N ASN A 105 -10.68 -4.92 -1.94
CA ASN A 105 -9.44 -4.48 -2.54
C ASN A 105 -9.56 -3.02 -3.01
N ALA A 106 -8.53 -2.22 -2.73
CA ALA A 106 -8.34 -0.86 -3.23
C ALA A 106 -6.88 -0.63 -3.61
N PHE A 107 -6.62 0.31 -4.50
CA PHE A 107 -5.32 0.49 -5.12
C PHE A 107 -4.85 1.94 -4.94
N LEU A 108 -3.66 2.11 -4.38
CA LEU A 108 -3.00 3.40 -4.24
C LEU A 108 -1.86 3.47 -5.25
N ILE A 109 -1.96 4.38 -6.23
CA ILE A 109 -1.00 4.55 -7.31
C ILE A 109 -0.16 5.81 -7.16
N ARG A 110 0.98 5.83 -7.83
CA ARG A 110 1.85 6.99 -7.96
C ARG A 110 2.57 6.94 -9.30
N ASP A 111 2.84 8.11 -9.90
CA ASP A 111 3.63 8.22 -11.12
C ASP A 111 4.96 7.47 -11.01
N PRO A 112 5.29 6.56 -11.96
CA PRO A 112 6.50 5.74 -11.90
C PRO A 112 7.80 6.55 -11.85
N ALA A 113 7.89 7.68 -12.54
CA ALA A 113 9.08 8.53 -12.49
C ALA A 113 9.29 9.10 -11.08
N ALA A 114 8.20 9.51 -10.41
CA ALA A 114 8.26 9.99 -9.03
C ALA A 114 8.59 8.87 -8.03
N VAL A 115 8.13 7.64 -8.27
CA VAL A 115 8.51 6.46 -7.48
C VAL A 115 10.00 6.21 -7.62
N LEU A 116 10.53 6.13 -8.83
CA LEU A 116 11.94 5.86 -9.11
C LEU A 116 12.87 6.92 -8.51
N ALA A 117 12.55 8.20 -8.70
CA ALA A 117 13.33 9.30 -8.09
C ALA A 117 13.40 9.18 -6.56
N SER A 118 12.29 8.80 -5.92
CA SER A 118 12.25 8.57 -4.46
C SER A 118 12.96 7.28 -4.02
N TYR A 119 12.95 6.26 -4.87
CA TYR A 119 13.55 4.96 -4.56
C TYR A 119 15.08 5.03 -4.59
N VAL A 120 15.65 5.58 -5.66
CA VAL A 120 17.09 5.71 -5.84
C VAL A 120 17.74 6.58 -4.78
N ALA A 121 17.03 7.58 -4.27
CA ALA A 121 17.50 8.39 -3.13
C ALA A 121 17.72 7.55 -1.84
N LYS A 122 17.13 6.35 -1.74
CA LYS A 122 17.26 5.44 -0.58
C LYS A 122 18.03 4.15 -0.90
N ARG A 123 17.97 3.66 -2.14
CA ARG A 123 18.63 2.44 -2.62
C ARG A 123 19.19 2.72 -4.02
N GLY A 124 20.46 2.41 -4.23
CA GLY A 124 21.18 2.74 -5.48
C GLY A 124 20.63 2.07 -6.74
N GLU A 125 20.14 0.83 -6.65
CA GLU A 125 19.61 0.07 -7.78
C GLU A 125 18.14 -0.24 -7.58
N VAL A 126 17.38 -0.24 -8.68
CA VAL A 126 15.95 -0.54 -8.71
C VAL A 126 15.60 -1.21 -10.03
N THR A 127 14.71 -2.19 -9.99
CA THR A 127 14.16 -2.87 -11.17
C THR A 127 12.67 -2.56 -11.33
N LEU A 128 12.09 -2.92 -12.47
CA LEU A 128 10.63 -2.83 -12.69
C LEU A 128 9.85 -3.68 -11.68
N ALA A 129 10.39 -4.85 -11.29
CA ALA A 129 9.78 -5.72 -10.30
C ALA A 129 9.74 -5.07 -8.90
N ASP A 130 10.79 -4.33 -8.53
CA ASP A 130 10.87 -3.66 -7.22
C ASP A 130 9.79 -2.60 -7.02
N ILE A 131 9.35 -1.92 -8.08
CA ILE A 131 8.30 -0.91 -7.99
C ILE A 131 6.88 -1.51 -8.00
N GLY A 132 6.73 -2.78 -8.34
CA GLY A 132 5.48 -3.55 -8.18
C GLY A 132 4.29 -3.10 -9.02
N ILE A 133 4.50 -2.25 -10.04
CA ILE A 133 3.39 -1.69 -10.84
C ILE A 133 2.75 -2.72 -11.77
N VAL A 134 3.53 -3.70 -12.24
CA VAL A 134 3.02 -4.81 -13.07
C VAL A 134 2.08 -5.66 -12.24
N GLN A 135 2.52 -6.10 -11.06
CA GLN A 135 1.71 -6.88 -10.12
C GLN A 135 0.48 -6.08 -9.66
N GLN A 136 0.62 -4.76 -9.49
CA GLN A 136 -0.50 -3.89 -9.12
C GLN A 136 -1.60 -3.91 -10.19
N ARG A 137 -1.22 -3.84 -11.46
CA ARG A 137 -2.15 -3.94 -12.58
C ARG A 137 -2.79 -5.33 -12.66
N GLU A 138 -2.02 -6.41 -12.54
CA GLU A 138 -2.55 -7.78 -12.54
C GLU A 138 -3.60 -7.99 -11.44
N LEU A 139 -3.30 -7.54 -10.21
CA LEU A 139 -4.23 -7.65 -9.08
C LEU A 139 -5.51 -6.83 -9.34
N PHE A 140 -5.36 -5.64 -9.91
CA PHE A 140 -6.48 -4.78 -10.27
C PHE A 140 -7.37 -5.44 -11.33
N GLU A 141 -6.79 -5.95 -12.42
CA GLU A 141 -7.52 -6.59 -13.50
C GLU A 141 -8.26 -7.84 -13.00
N GLN A 142 -7.59 -8.70 -12.21
CA GLN A 142 -8.23 -9.86 -11.57
C GLN A 142 -9.44 -9.47 -10.72
N GLU A 143 -9.32 -8.40 -9.93
CA GLU A 143 -10.43 -7.94 -9.09
C GLU A 143 -11.54 -7.25 -9.90
N ALA A 144 -11.19 -6.52 -10.95
CA ALA A 144 -12.16 -5.91 -11.85
C ALA A 144 -13.01 -6.97 -12.56
N ASP A 145 -12.37 -8.03 -13.05
CA ASP A 145 -13.05 -9.17 -13.68
C ASP A 145 -13.98 -9.88 -12.69
N ARG A 146 -13.50 -10.16 -11.47
CA ARG A 146 -14.31 -10.78 -10.41
C ARG A 146 -15.53 -9.95 -10.01
N LEU A 147 -15.37 -8.62 -9.95
CA LEU A 147 -16.41 -7.69 -9.51
C LEU A 147 -17.36 -7.26 -10.65
N GLY A 148 -16.98 -7.46 -11.91
CA GLY A 148 -17.65 -6.88 -13.07
C GLY A 148 -17.57 -5.36 -13.13
N ARG A 149 -16.68 -4.74 -12.35
CA ARG A 149 -16.44 -3.29 -12.27
C ARG A 149 -15.05 -2.99 -11.69
N ALA A 150 -14.53 -1.81 -11.98
CA ALA A 150 -13.26 -1.38 -11.40
C ALA A 150 -13.32 -1.30 -9.85
N PRO A 151 -12.37 -1.90 -9.12
CA PRO A 151 -12.16 -1.61 -7.71
C PRO A 151 -11.64 -0.17 -7.52
N PRO A 152 -11.76 0.43 -6.30
CA PRO A 152 -11.30 1.80 -6.05
C PRO A 152 -9.81 1.99 -6.32
N VAL A 153 -9.47 3.03 -7.07
CA VAL A 153 -8.09 3.48 -7.32
C VAL A 153 -7.95 4.92 -6.82
N VAL A 154 -6.93 5.21 -6.04
CA VAL A 154 -6.58 6.57 -5.60
C VAL A 154 -5.14 6.88 -5.95
N GLU A 155 -4.87 8.13 -6.29
CA GLU A 155 -3.51 8.59 -6.60
C GLU A 155 -2.95 9.43 -5.45
N GLY A 156 -1.70 9.15 -5.06
CA GLY A 156 -1.07 9.87 -3.96
C GLY A 156 -1.02 11.38 -4.13
N ALA A 157 -0.83 11.86 -5.36
CA ALA A 157 -0.83 13.29 -5.68
C ALA A 157 -2.20 13.95 -5.42
N ASP A 158 -3.30 13.28 -5.78
CA ASP A 158 -4.66 13.79 -5.57
C ASP A 158 -5.01 13.83 -4.07
N ILE A 159 -4.52 12.84 -3.29
CA ILE A 159 -4.70 12.83 -1.84
C ILE A 159 -3.96 14.03 -1.21
N PHE A 160 -2.75 14.35 -1.63
CA PHE A 160 -2.04 15.54 -1.15
C PHE A 160 -2.75 16.85 -1.55
N ALA A 161 -3.30 16.91 -2.76
CA ALA A 161 -3.96 18.12 -3.25
C ALA A 161 -5.31 18.39 -2.56
N ALA A 162 -6.06 17.34 -2.21
CA ALA A 162 -7.39 17.46 -1.61
C ALA A 162 -7.69 16.28 -0.65
N PRO A 163 -7.00 16.18 0.50
CA PRO A 163 -7.05 15.00 1.35
C PRO A 163 -8.45 14.67 1.85
N SER A 164 -9.22 15.65 2.34
CA SER A 164 -10.58 15.41 2.84
C SER A 164 -11.49 14.86 1.74
N ARG A 165 -11.49 15.48 0.56
CA ARG A 165 -12.31 15.03 -0.58
C ARG A 165 -11.95 13.63 -1.03
N MET A 166 -10.65 13.35 -1.21
CA MET A 166 -10.18 12.07 -1.70
C MET A 166 -10.41 10.93 -0.70
N LEU A 167 -10.23 11.20 0.58
CA LEU A 167 -10.54 10.21 1.63
C LEU A 167 -12.04 9.96 1.74
N ALA A 168 -12.89 11.00 1.61
CA ALA A 168 -14.34 10.83 1.58
C ALA A 168 -14.78 9.98 0.38
N SER A 169 -14.23 10.26 -0.83
CA SER A 169 -14.50 9.46 -2.03
C SER A 169 -14.04 8.00 -1.86
N LEU A 170 -12.87 7.78 -1.26
CA LEU A 170 -12.36 6.43 -0.99
C LEU A 170 -13.23 5.70 0.05
N CYS A 171 -13.59 6.35 1.14
CA CYS A 171 -14.48 5.77 2.16
C CYS A 171 -15.84 5.37 1.57
N ALA A 172 -16.45 6.24 0.75
CA ALA A 172 -17.70 5.94 0.06
C ALA A 172 -17.56 4.73 -0.88
N ALA A 173 -16.48 4.65 -1.66
CA ALA A 173 -16.19 3.52 -2.54
C ALA A 173 -15.93 2.21 -1.76
N LEU A 174 -15.38 2.31 -0.55
CA LEU A 174 -15.18 1.21 0.38
C LEU A 174 -16.42 0.86 1.21
N GLY A 175 -17.49 1.65 1.15
CA GLY A 175 -18.72 1.41 1.91
C GLY A 175 -18.59 1.68 3.41
N ILE A 176 -17.76 2.64 3.80
CA ILE A 176 -17.62 3.12 5.18
C ILE A 176 -17.87 4.63 5.25
N ALA A 177 -18.29 5.11 6.41
CA ALA A 177 -18.40 6.56 6.62
C ALA A 177 -17.03 7.22 6.65
N TYR A 178 -16.93 8.42 6.07
CA TYR A 178 -15.75 9.25 6.23
C TYR A 178 -15.66 9.78 7.67
N ASP A 179 -14.44 9.86 8.20
CA ASP A 179 -14.16 10.37 9.53
C ASP A 179 -13.03 11.41 9.42
N GLU A 180 -13.26 12.62 9.92
CA GLU A 180 -12.27 13.72 9.86
C GLU A 180 -10.98 13.41 10.64
N SER A 181 -11.02 12.49 11.61
CA SER A 181 -9.82 12.01 12.29
C SER A 181 -8.77 11.46 11.34
N MET A 182 -9.19 10.99 10.16
CA MET A 182 -8.29 10.49 9.10
C MET A 182 -7.34 11.54 8.54
N LEU A 183 -7.61 12.83 8.75
CA LEU A 183 -6.78 13.93 8.23
C LEU A 183 -5.52 14.17 9.06
N ARG A 184 -5.50 13.72 10.31
CA ARG A 184 -4.42 14.05 11.24
C ARG A 184 -4.06 12.85 12.13
N TRP A 185 -2.79 12.78 12.47
CA TRP A 185 -2.26 11.81 13.44
C TRP A 185 -1.12 12.41 14.25
N THR A 186 -0.84 11.86 15.42
CA THR A 186 0.32 12.23 16.21
C THR A 186 1.60 11.78 15.52
N PRO A 187 2.71 12.53 15.56
CA PRO A 187 3.99 12.06 15.04
C PRO A 187 4.53 10.88 15.87
N GLY A 188 5.52 10.19 15.32
CA GLY A 188 6.22 9.11 16.00
C GLY A 188 5.85 7.72 15.52
N ARG A 189 6.55 6.76 16.08
CA ARG A 189 6.41 5.33 15.80
C ARG A 189 5.11 4.79 16.41
N ARG A 190 4.57 3.73 15.79
CA ARG A 190 3.38 3.00 16.25
C ARG A 190 3.72 1.55 16.55
N GLU A 191 2.97 0.92 17.43
CA GLU A 191 3.05 -0.54 17.68
C GLU A 191 2.67 -1.33 16.42
N SER A 192 1.80 -0.76 15.58
CA SER A 192 1.40 -1.33 14.29
C SER A 192 2.45 -1.25 13.19
N ASP A 193 3.55 -0.51 13.41
CA ASP A 193 4.63 -0.43 12.43
C ASP A 193 5.45 -1.71 12.42
N GLY A 194 5.74 -2.21 11.23
CA GLY A 194 6.63 -3.35 11.09
C GLY A 194 8.04 -3.06 11.59
N VAL A 195 8.78 -4.11 11.90
CA VAL A 195 10.17 -4.01 12.39
C VAL A 195 11.11 -3.29 11.42
N TRP A 196 10.73 -3.16 10.17
CA TRP A 196 11.44 -2.43 9.10
C TRP A 196 11.27 -0.90 9.15
N ALA A 197 10.38 -0.38 9.99
CA ALA A 197 10.11 1.05 10.10
C ALA A 197 11.38 1.93 10.22
N PRO A 198 12.40 1.58 11.00
CA PRO A 198 13.63 2.38 11.08
C PRO A 198 14.35 2.58 9.74
N ALA A 199 14.19 1.66 8.80
CA ALA A 199 14.81 1.77 7.47
C ALA A 199 13.99 2.64 6.49
N TRP A 200 12.65 2.76 6.70
CA TRP A 200 11.75 3.27 5.66
C TRP A 200 10.84 4.43 6.10
N TYR A 201 10.55 4.60 7.40
CA TYR A 201 9.44 5.42 7.88
C TYR A 201 9.83 6.80 8.41
N ASP A 202 11.10 7.24 8.30
CA ASP A 202 11.60 8.53 8.81
C ASP A 202 10.70 9.73 8.47
N ALA A 203 10.15 9.78 7.25
CA ALA A 203 9.32 10.91 6.82
C ALA A 203 7.93 10.85 7.46
N VAL A 204 7.30 9.66 7.49
CA VAL A 204 5.96 9.50 8.05
C VAL A 204 5.97 9.60 9.58
N GLU A 205 7.05 9.19 10.23
CA GLU A 205 7.20 9.34 11.69
C GLU A 205 7.23 10.81 12.13
N ARG A 206 7.68 11.72 11.26
CA ARG A 206 7.66 13.18 11.51
C ARG A 206 6.37 13.85 11.07
N SER A 207 5.53 13.19 10.29
CA SER A 207 4.32 13.77 9.74
C SER A 207 3.17 13.77 10.74
N THR A 208 2.24 14.70 10.56
CA THR A 208 1.01 14.84 11.35
C THR A 208 -0.25 14.85 10.49
N GLY A 209 -0.11 14.71 9.17
CA GLY A 209 -1.18 14.73 8.19
C GLY A 209 -0.65 14.56 6.78
N PHE A 210 -1.52 14.79 5.80
CA PHE A 210 -1.16 14.76 4.38
C PHE A 210 -0.60 16.13 3.95
N GLU A 211 0.66 16.37 4.26
CA GLU A 211 1.37 17.55 3.78
C GLU A 211 2.09 17.21 2.47
N ALA A 212 1.83 17.99 1.43
CA ALA A 212 2.54 17.84 0.18
C ALA A 212 4.05 18.01 0.43
N PRO A 213 4.91 17.10 -0.04
CA PRO A 213 6.34 17.28 0.07
C PRO A 213 6.74 18.60 -0.62
N ALA A 214 7.73 19.29 -0.06
CA ALA A 214 8.27 20.49 -0.68
C ALA A 214 8.57 20.24 -2.17
N PRO A 215 8.24 21.18 -3.06
CA PRO A 215 8.55 21.04 -4.48
C PRO A 215 10.03 20.72 -4.64
N ARG A 216 10.32 19.58 -5.20
CA ARG A 216 11.66 19.24 -5.66
C ARG A 216 11.63 19.33 -7.17
N GLU A 217 12.69 19.87 -7.74
CA GLU A 217 12.86 19.76 -9.19
C GLU A 217 12.66 18.29 -9.58
N ALA A 218 11.73 18.05 -10.47
CA ALA A 218 11.49 16.72 -11.01
C ALA A 218 12.72 16.30 -11.81
N VAL A 219 13.67 15.65 -11.14
CA VAL A 219 14.80 15.03 -11.84
C VAL A 219 14.22 13.95 -12.72
N MET A 220 14.16 14.22 -14.02
CA MET A 220 13.70 13.23 -14.99
C MET A 220 14.65 12.04 -14.97
N PRO A 221 14.12 10.82 -14.84
CA PRO A 221 14.95 9.62 -14.92
C PRO A 221 15.78 9.62 -16.20
N SER A 222 17.05 9.23 -16.11
CA SER A 222 17.95 9.08 -17.24
C SER A 222 18.50 7.65 -17.30
N GLY A 223 19.05 7.28 -18.45
CA GLY A 223 19.66 5.96 -18.62
C GLY A 223 18.69 4.80 -18.29
N GLU A 224 19.12 3.89 -17.43
CA GLU A 224 18.34 2.71 -17.03
C GLU A 224 17.04 3.08 -16.30
N LEU A 225 17.07 4.08 -15.44
CA LEU A 225 15.87 4.56 -14.75
C LEU A 225 14.79 5.06 -15.71
N ARG A 226 15.19 5.67 -16.82
CA ARG A 226 14.28 6.08 -17.87
C ARG A 226 13.61 4.87 -18.53
N ARG A 227 14.38 3.82 -18.84
CA ARG A 227 13.82 2.58 -19.41
C ARG A 227 12.80 1.93 -18.47
N ILE A 228 13.10 1.88 -17.17
CA ILE A 228 12.17 1.35 -16.16
C ILE A 228 10.91 2.21 -16.09
N ALA A 229 11.04 3.54 -16.09
CA ALA A 229 9.89 4.46 -16.10
C ALA A 229 9.01 4.27 -17.33
N ASP A 230 9.63 4.16 -18.51
CA ASP A 230 8.91 3.96 -19.77
C ASP A 230 8.22 2.58 -19.82
N ALA A 231 8.86 1.53 -19.28
CA ALA A 231 8.24 0.20 -19.14
C ALA A 231 7.10 0.17 -18.13
N ALA A 232 7.17 0.97 -17.06
CA ALA A 232 6.13 1.07 -16.04
C ALA A 232 4.92 1.90 -16.49
N ARG A 233 5.12 2.85 -17.41
CA ARG A 233 4.11 3.83 -17.85
C ARG A 233 2.80 3.22 -18.31
N PRO A 234 2.76 2.20 -19.19
CA PRO A 234 1.51 1.60 -19.66
C PRO A 234 0.68 0.98 -18.54
N HIS A 235 1.33 0.39 -17.51
CA HIS A 235 0.66 -0.20 -16.36
C HIS A 235 0.03 0.89 -15.47
N TYR A 236 0.76 1.96 -15.23
CA TYR A 236 0.24 3.11 -14.48
C TYR A 236 -0.95 3.77 -15.19
N GLU A 237 -0.83 4.05 -16.49
CA GLU A 237 -1.88 4.69 -17.28
C GLU A 237 -3.15 3.84 -17.36
N ALA A 238 -3.03 2.52 -17.36
CA ALA A 238 -4.18 1.63 -17.27
C ALA A 238 -4.96 1.83 -15.96
N LEU A 239 -4.25 1.99 -14.83
CA LEU A 239 -4.86 2.20 -13.52
C LEU A 239 -5.42 3.62 -13.34
N VAL A 240 -4.73 4.65 -13.85
CA VAL A 240 -5.15 6.06 -13.77
C VAL A 240 -6.54 6.30 -14.35
N LYS A 241 -6.92 5.55 -15.41
CA LYS A 241 -8.25 5.66 -16.03
C LYS A 241 -9.41 5.38 -15.08
N HIS A 242 -9.13 4.69 -13.97
CA HIS A 242 -10.11 4.26 -12.99
C HIS A 242 -10.00 4.99 -11.65
N LYS A 243 -9.15 6.02 -11.56
CA LYS A 243 -8.95 6.72 -10.29
C LYS A 243 -10.20 7.49 -9.87
N LEU A 244 -10.47 7.50 -8.59
CA LEU A 244 -11.52 8.31 -7.96
C LEU A 244 -11.21 9.81 -8.16
N MET A 245 -12.27 10.62 -8.25
CA MET A 245 -12.18 12.07 -8.43
C MET A 245 -12.76 12.83 -7.23
#